data_6668195344e11014da5a7686002509a0
#
_entry.id   6668195344e11014da5a7686002509a0
#
_cell.length_a   1.000
_cell.length_b   1.000
_cell.length_c   1.000
_cell.angle_alpha   90.00
_cell.angle_beta   90.00
_cell.angle_gamma   90.00
#
_symmetry.space_group_name_H-M   'P 1'
#
loop_
_entity.id
_entity.type
_entity.pdbx_description
1 polymer ?
#
loop_
_entity_poly.entity_id
_entity_poly.type
_entity_poly.pdbx_seq_one_letter_code
_entity_poly.pdbx_strand_id
1 'polypeptide(L)'
;MKKAVCYIRVSTEEQARGGVSLAAQEEKLLAYCQLNDLEPVAMIREEGVSGAKPLATRPGGEELLHLVAQKQACHVVALKLDRLFRDAADALIQTKAWDKSGVALHLVDMGGQALNTASAMGRFFLNVMAGFAELERNLIAERTELALAHKKAHLVAYAPTPYGFNREGDALAVNPQELKAVSQIREWRAAGWSLGKIARELTKRCVPTKKGGCWYPGTVKYLLENNLYCGVA
;
A
#
# COMPACT_ATOMS: atom_id res chain seq x y z
N MET A 1 1.32 26.41 -29.28
CA MET A 1 0.41 25.90 -28.21
C MET A 1 1.08 24.69 -27.59
N LYS A 2 0.87 24.44 -26.30
CA LYS A 2 1.44 23.30 -25.59
C LYS A 2 0.49 22.11 -25.73
N LYS A 3 0.99 20.96 -26.17
CA LYS A 3 0.18 19.77 -26.42
C LYS A 3 -0.33 19.14 -25.12
N ALA A 4 -1.63 18.91 -25.03
CA ALA A 4 -2.31 18.37 -23.87
C ALA A 4 -3.12 17.11 -24.21
N VAL A 5 -3.18 16.16 -23.29
CA VAL A 5 -4.15 15.07 -23.32
C VAL A 5 -5.20 15.32 -22.24
N CYS A 6 -6.47 15.32 -22.66
CA CYS A 6 -7.61 15.48 -21.76
C CYS A 6 -8.15 14.10 -21.36
N TYR A 7 -8.44 13.93 -20.06
CA TYR A 7 -8.94 12.66 -19.52
C TYR A 7 -10.23 12.90 -18.73
N ILE A 8 -11.27 12.19 -19.11
CA ILE A 8 -12.57 12.21 -18.44
C ILE A 8 -13.01 10.78 -18.09
N ARG A 9 -13.67 10.65 -16.94
CA ARG A 9 -14.13 9.36 -16.43
C ARG A 9 -15.44 9.51 -15.67
N VAL A 10 -16.33 8.53 -15.85
CA VAL A 10 -17.49 8.31 -15.00
C VAL A 10 -17.58 6.84 -14.61
N SER A 11 -17.90 6.56 -13.36
CA SER A 11 -18.22 5.22 -12.91
C SER A 11 -19.70 4.92 -13.13
N THR A 12 -20.08 3.64 -13.12
CA THR A 12 -21.47 3.22 -13.21
C THR A 12 -22.35 3.81 -12.08
N GLU A 13 -21.78 3.93 -10.87
CA GLU A 13 -22.45 4.53 -9.74
C GLU A 13 -22.67 6.05 -9.90
N GLU A 14 -21.69 6.74 -10.46
CA GLU A 14 -21.78 8.19 -10.73
C GLU A 14 -22.81 8.48 -11.82
N GLN A 15 -22.92 7.63 -12.84
CA GLN A 15 -23.96 7.72 -13.85
C GLN A 15 -25.37 7.56 -13.23
N ALA A 16 -25.52 6.61 -12.31
CA ALA A 16 -26.78 6.35 -11.62
C ALA A 16 -27.21 7.47 -10.66
N ARG A 17 -26.25 8.19 -10.08
CA ARG A 17 -26.48 9.28 -9.08
C ARG A 17 -26.58 10.68 -9.68
N GLY A 18 -26.59 10.83 -11.00
CA GLY A 18 -26.64 12.14 -11.65
C GLY A 18 -25.37 12.97 -11.50
N GLY A 19 -24.20 12.32 -11.42
CA GLY A 19 -22.90 12.99 -11.39
C GLY A 19 -22.62 13.82 -12.65
N VAL A 20 -21.51 14.56 -12.67
CA VAL A 20 -21.11 15.38 -13.83
C VAL A 20 -20.93 14.48 -15.06
N SER A 21 -21.77 14.68 -16.08
CA SER A 21 -21.75 13.88 -17.30
C SER A 21 -20.40 14.01 -18.03
N LEU A 22 -20.06 13.02 -18.86
CA LEU A 22 -18.84 13.11 -19.70
C LEU A 22 -18.86 14.36 -20.58
N ALA A 23 -19.99 14.69 -21.17
CA ALA A 23 -20.13 15.90 -22.01
C ALA A 23 -19.83 17.20 -21.22
N ALA A 24 -20.34 17.31 -20.01
CA ALA A 24 -20.08 18.48 -19.15
C ALA A 24 -18.61 18.51 -18.66
N GLN A 25 -17.98 17.37 -18.46
CA GLN A 25 -16.54 17.31 -18.17
C GLN A 25 -15.73 17.79 -19.38
N GLU A 26 -16.05 17.27 -20.55
CA GLU A 26 -15.38 17.61 -21.81
C GLU A 26 -15.45 19.12 -22.10
N GLU A 27 -16.64 19.72 -22.01
CA GLU A 27 -16.84 21.16 -22.19
C GLU A 27 -15.95 21.98 -21.27
N LYS A 28 -15.89 21.64 -19.98
CA LYS A 28 -15.04 22.31 -18.99
C LYS A 28 -13.55 22.16 -19.32
N LEU A 29 -13.10 20.97 -19.75
CA LEU A 29 -11.70 20.74 -20.08
C LEU A 29 -11.30 21.51 -21.35
N LEU A 30 -12.13 21.55 -22.37
CA LEU A 30 -11.89 22.31 -23.60
C LEU A 30 -11.82 23.81 -23.33
N ALA A 31 -12.76 24.35 -22.55
CA ALA A 31 -12.73 25.78 -22.15
C ALA A 31 -11.45 26.09 -21.36
N TYR A 32 -11.03 25.23 -20.45
CA TYR A 32 -9.78 25.38 -19.72
C TYR A 32 -8.56 25.37 -20.64
N CYS A 33 -8.51 24.43 -21.58
CA CYS A 33 -7.41 24.36 -22.57
C CYS A 33 -7.32 25.63 -23.39
N GLN A 34 -8.44 26.15 -23.86
CA GLN A 34 -8.49 27.41 -24.61
C GLN A 34 -7.95 28.61 -23.82
N LEU A 35 -8.36 28.73 -22.53
CA LEU A 35 -7.91 29.82 -21.65
C LEU A 35 -6.41 29.73 -21.27
N ASN A 36 -5.79 28.56 -21.39
CA ASN A 36 -4.40 28.31 -20.96
C ASN A 36 -3.44 28.02 -22.15
N ASP A 37 -3.83 28.32 -23.38
CA ASP A 37 -3.04 28.08 -24.60
C ASP A 37 -2.58 26.62 -24.74
N LEU A 38 -3.42 25.67 -24.34
CA LEU A 38 -3.21 24.25 -24.47
C LEU A 38 -3.92 23.73 -25.72
N GLU A 39 -3.23 22.87 -26.49
CA GLU A 39 -3.77 22.20 -27.66
C GLU A 39 -4.16 20.75 -27.27
N PRO A 40 -5.46 20.41 -27.21
CA PRO A 40 -5.89 19.02 -26.90
C PRO A 40 -5.56 18.12 -28.10
N VAL A 41 -4.55 17.26 -27.96
CA VAL A 41 -4.17 16.28 -29.01
C VAL A 41 -4.99 14.99 -28.90
N ALA A 42 -5.55 14.71 -27.73
CA ALA A 42 -6.45 13.58 -27.48
C ALA A 42 -7.45 13.91 -26.37
N MET A 43 -8.66 13.36 -26.52
CA MET A 43 -9.71 13.35 -25.48
C MET A 43 -10.04 11.91 -25.14
N ILE A 44 -9.53 11.43 -24.01
CA ILE A 44 -9.72 10.05 -23.54
C ILE A 44 -10.97 10.00 -22.67
N ARG A 45 -11.90 9.11 -23.02
CA ARG A 45 -13.18 8.93 -22.33
C ARG A 45 -13.25 7.53 -21.74
N GLU A 46 -13.49 7.41 -20.43
CA GLU A 46 -13.72 6.14 -19.75
C GLU A 46 -15.13 6.11 -19.16
N GLU A 47 -15.95 5.23 -19.68
CA GLU A 47 -17.32 4.98 -19.21
C GLU A 47 -17.40 3.70 -18.38
N GLY A 48 -18.08 3.77 -17.24
CA GLY A 48 -18.28 2.61 -16.38
C GLY A 48 -17.04 2.06 -15.69
N VAL A 49 -15.93 2.78 -15.73
CA VAL A 49 -14.65 2.36 -15.14
C VAL A 49 -14.50 2.92 -13.73
N SER A 50 -14.27 2.02 -12.77
CA SER A 50 -14.06 2.41 -11.37
C SER A 50 -12.74 3.15 -11.16
N GLY A 51 -12.81 4.27 -10.42
CA GLY A 51 -11.63 5.01 -9.97
C GLY A 51 -10.71 4.24 -9.02
N ALA A 52 -11.18 3.15 -8.39
CA ALA A 52 -10.38 2.32 -7.50
C ALA A 52 -9.28 1.50 -8.20
N LYS A 53 -9.37 1.34 -9.53
CA LYS A 53 -8.28 0.69 -10.30
C LYS A 53 -7.13 1.67 -10.51
N PRO A 54 -5.86 1.22 -10.46
CA PRO A 54 -4.71 2.05 -10.85
C PRO A 54 -4.84 2.57 -12.29
N LEU A 55 -4.35 3.79 -12.56
CA LEU A 55 -4.42 4.40 -13.88
C LEU A 55 -3.86 3.50 -14.99
N ALA A 56 -2.71 2.87 -14.77
CA ALA A 56 -2.03 2.01 -15.74
C ALA A 56 -2.80 0.70 -16.08
N THR A 57 -3.84 0.35 -15.31
CA THR A 57 -4.65 -0.86 -15.55
C THR A 57 -5.99 -0.55 -16.20
N ARG A 58 -6.26 0.71 -16.51
CA ARG A 58 -7.45 1.16 -17.21
C ARG A 58 -7.13 1.35 -18.69
N PRO A 59 -8.00 0.97 -19.62
CA PRO A 59 -7.73 1.15 -21.05
C PRO A 59 -7.38 2.58 -21.43
N GLY A 60 -8.17 3.56 -21.01
CA GLY A 60 -7.87 4.97 -21.27
C GLY A 60 -6.67 5.50 -20.47
N GLY A 61 -6.41 4.93 -19.29
CA GLY A 61 -5.22 5.22 -18.51
C GLY A 61 -3.94 4.74 -19.20
N GLU A 62 -3.94 3.55 -19.78
CA GLU A 62 -2.84 3.01 -20.58
C GLU A 62 -2.58 3.88 -21.82
N GLU A 63 -3.62 4.28 -22.54
CA GLU A 63 -3.53 5.19 -23.68
C GLU A 63 -2.92 6.53 -23.27
N LEU A 64 -3.38 7.13 -22.16
CA LEU A 64 -2.83 8.39 -21.63
C LEU A 64 -1.34 8.26 -21.34
N LEU A 65 -0.95 7.20 -20.60
CA LEU A 65 0.45 6.98 -20.25
C LEU A 65 1.32 6.74 -21.48
N HIS A 66 0.80 6.09 -22.51
CA HIS A 66 1.48 5.87 -23.78
C HIS A 66 1.73 7.20 -24.53
N LEU A 67 0.71 8.06 -24.67
CA LEU A 67 0.84 9.38 -25.30
C LEU A 67 1.88 10.27 -24.59
N VAL A 68 1.87 10.23 -23.26
CA VAL A 68 2.85 10.95 -22.44
C VAL A 68 4.27 10.39 -22.62
N ALA A 69 4.42 9.05 -22.58
CA ALA A 69 5.72 8.40 -22.74
C ALA A 69 6.35 8.66 -24.11
N GLN A 70 5.53 8.72 -25.16
CA GLN A 70 5.96 9.09 -26.53
C GLN A 70 6.19 10.59 -26.73
N LYS A 71 6.05 11.41 -25.67
CA LYS A 71 6.17 12.88 -25.75
C LYS A 71 5.20 13.53 -26.74
N GLN A 72 4.08 12.87 -27.03
CA GLN A 72 3.01 13.45 -27.87
C GLN A 72 2.20 14.51 -27.13
N ALA A 73 2.17 14.42 -25.78
CA ALA A 73 1.63 15.44 -24.89
C ALA A 73 2.57 15.66 -23.69
N CYS A 74 2.75 16.92 -23.30
CA CYS A 74 3.48 17.32 -22.09
C CYS A 74 2.56 17.95 -21.03
N HIS A 75 1.26 17.96 -21.27
CA HIS A 75 0.24 18.40 -20.32
C HIS A 75 -0.86 17.34 -20.24
N VAL A 76 -1.28 16.99 -19.01
CA VAL A 76 -2.43 16.13 -18.71
C VAL A 76 -3.49 17.01 -18.09
N VAL A 77 -4.71 16.98 -18.60
CA VAL A 77 -5.83 17.82 -18.10
C VAL A 77 -6.96 16.90 -17.66
N ALA A 78 -7.40 17.04 -16.41
CA ALA A 78 -8.53 16.31 -15.87
C ALA A 78 -9.40 17.23 -15.01
N LEU A 79 -10.67 16.87 -14.80
CA LEU A 79 -11.57 17.70 -14.00
C LEU A 79 -11.14 17.73 -12.53
N LYS A 80 -10.91 16.56 -11.93
CA LYS A 80 -10.54 16.39 -10.53
C LYS A 80 -9.52 15.26 -10.39
N LEU A 81 -8.86 15.20 -9.23
CA LEU A 81 -7.85 14.19 -8.93
C LEU A 81 -8.39 12.75 -8.96
N ASP A 82 -9.62 12.56 -8.47
CA ASP A 82 -10.31 11.26 -8.43
C ASP A 82 -10.71 10.70 -9.80
N ARG A 83 -10.65 11.52 -10.86
CA ARG A 83 -10.81 11.03 -12.23
C ARG A 83 -9.61 10.18 -12.65
N LEU A 84 -8.40 10.62 -12.30
CA LEU A 84 -7.14 9.98 -12.67
C LEU A 84 -6.67 8.93 -11.67
N PHE A 85 -6.72 9.23 -10.38
CA PHE A 85 -6.06 8.44 -9.35
C PHE A 85 -7.06 7.82 -8.37
N ARG A 86 -6.71 6.68 -7.81
CA ARG A 86 -7.53 5.99 -6.82
C ARG A 86 -7.41 6.59 -5.41
N ASP A 87 -6.23 7.12 -5.07
CA ASP A 87 -5.91 7.69 -3.78
C ASP A 87 -4.77 8.73 -3.90
N ALA A 88 -4.49 9.42 -2.81
CA ALA A 88 -3.45 10.44 -2.76
C ALA A 88 -2.03 9.89 -2.98
N ALA A 89 -1.75 8.68 -2.56
CA ALA A 89 -0.43 8.06 -2.72
C ALA A 89 -0.17 7.72 -4.21
N ASP A 90 -1.18 7.17 -4.90
CA ASP A 90 -1.14 6.89 -6.33
C ASP A 90 -0.92 8.19 -7.14
N ALA A 91 -1.68 9.24 -6.81
CA ALA A 91 -1.53 10.57 -7.41
C ALA A 91 -0.11 11.13 -7.24
N LEU A 92 0.44 11.00 -6.03
CA LEU A 92 1.77 11.51 -5.72
C LEU A 92 2.88 10.78 -6.48
N ILE A 93 2.81 9.45 -6.56
CA ILE A 93 3.78 8.64 -7.30
C ILE A 93 3.78 9.03 -8.77
N GLN A 94 2.59 9.10 -9.38
CA GLN A 94 2.45 9.41 -10.80
C GLN A 94 2.83 10.86 -11.12
N THR A 95 2.40 11.83 -10.32
CA THR A 95 2.73 13.24 -10.54
C THR A 95 4.22 13.52 -10.35
N LYS A 96 4.91 12.87 -9.41
CA LYS A 96 6.37 12.95 -9.28
C LYS A 96 7.09 12.35 -10.50
N ALA A 97 6.59 11.27 -11.07
CA ALA A 97 7.15 10.68 -12.29
C ALA A 97 6.96 11.63 -13.50
N TRP A 98 5.79 12.24 -13.61
CA TRP A 98 5.49 13.23 -14.65
C TRP A 98 6.33 14.50 -14.52
N ASP A 99 6.49 15.04 -13.31
CA ASP A 99 7.34 16.22 -13.07
C ASP A 99 8.79 15.98 -13.52
N LYS A 100 9.36 14.81 -13.18
CA LYS A 100 10.70 14.40 -13.67
C LYS A 100 10.80 14.31 -15.19
N SER A 101 9.70 14.00 -15.87
CA SER A 101 9.62 13.89 -17.33
C SER A 101 9.19 15.19 -18.00
N GLY A 102 9.01 16.28 -17.25
CA GLY A 102 8.57 17.57 -17.74
C GLY A 102 7.09 17.61 -18.13
N VAL A 103 6.26 16.73 -17.56
CA VAL A 103 4.82 16.66 -17.81
C VAL A 103 4.06 17.33 -16.68
N ALA A 104 3.21 18.30 -17.02
CA ALA A 104 2.39 19.04 -16.07
C ALA A 104 0.98 18.46 -15.99
N LEU A 105 0.47 18.26 -14.77
CA LEU A 105 -0.92 17.92 -14.51
C LEU A 105 -1.73 19.20 -14.23
N HIS A 106 -2.87 19.32 -14.88
CA HIS A 106 -3.88 20.35 -14.67
C HIS A 106 -5.16 19.74 -14.13
N LEU A 107 -5.61 20.21 -12.97
CA LEU A 107 -6.89 19.88 -12.37
C LEU A 107 -7.79 21.10 -12.48
N VAL A 108 -8.88 20.98 -13.22
CA VAL A 108 -9.73 22.12 -13.61
C VAL A 108 -10.66 22.56 -12.49
N ASP A 109 -11.05 21.64 -11.60
CA ASP A 109 -11.96 21.92 -10.50
C ASP A 109 -11.42 21.33 -9.18
N MET A 110 -10.67 22.17 -8.47
CA MET A 110 -10.20 21.89 -7.11
C MET A 110 -10.87 22.85 -6.11
N GLY A 111 -12.20 22.67 -5.93
CA GLY A 111 -12.99 23.55 -5.06
C GLY A 111 -13.22 24.97 -5.67
N GLY A 112 -13.46 25.02 -6.97
CA GLY A 112 -13.70 26.27 -7.71
C GLY A 112 -12.44 26.95 -8.27
N GLN A 113 -11.25 26.38 -8.06
CA GLN A 113 -10.01 26.87 -8.62
C GLN A 113 -9.30 25.79 -9.42
N ALA A 114 -8.58 26.17 -10.46
CA ALA A 114 -7.74 25.27 -11.22
C ALA A 114 -6.35 25.15 -10.60
N LEU A 115 -5.76 23.96 -10.64
CA LEU A 115 -4.43 23.68 -10.16
C LEU A 115 -3.55 23.20 -11.32
N ASN A 116 -2.36 23.79 -11.44
CA ASN A 116 -1.32 23.36 -12.39
C ASN A 116 -0.08 22.94 -11.59
N THR A 117 0.34 21.67 -11.71
CA THR A 117 1.49 21.14 -10.96
C THR A 117 2.84 21.75 -11.37
N ALA A 118 2.94 22.38 -12.54
CA ALA A 118 4.14 23.12 -12.94
C ALA A 118 4.28 24.46 -12.19
N SER A 119 3.21 24.97 -11.57
CA SER A 119 3.23 26.23 -10.80
C SER A 119 3.83 26.03 -9.40
N ALA A 120 4.25 27.12 -8.75
CA ALA A 120 4.72 27.08 -7.36
C ALA A 120 3.63 26.58 -6.40
N MET A 121 2.37 27.03 -6.61
CA MET A 121 1.22 26.60 -5.85
C MET A 121 0.91 25.11 -6.07
N GLY A 122 1.01 24.61 -7.30
CA GLY A 122 0.83 23.20 -7.62
C GLY A 122 1.89 22.32 -6.98
N ARG A 123 3.15 22.73 -6.98
CA ARG A 123 4.23 22.02 -6.26
C ARG A 123 4.01 22.01 -4.75
N PHE A 124 3.58 23.13 -4.17
CA PHE A 124 3.20 23.18 -2.76
C PHE A 124 2.07 22.20 -2.46
N PHE A 125 1.00 22.18 -3.27
CA PHE A 125 -0.10 21.23 -3.12
C PHE A 125 0.36 19.78 -3.16
N LEU A 126 1.24 19.41 -4.10
CA LEU A 126 1.81 18.06 -4.16
C LEU A 126 2.61 17.69 -2.91
N ASN A 127 3.34 18.64 -2.34
CA ASN A 127 4.08 18.42 -1.09
C ASN A 127 3.13 18.21 0.11
N VAL A 128 2.05 18.96 0.18
CA VAL A 128 1.01 18.77 1.20
C VAL A 128 0.35 17.39 1.06
N MET A 129 -0.03 17.01 -0.15
CA MET A 129 -0.58 15.66 -0.45
C MET A 129 0.40 14.55 -0.07
N ALA A 130 1.71 14.76 -0.31
CA ALA A 130 2.76 13.84 0.11
C ALA A 130 2.77 13.64 1.63
N GLY A 131 2.73 14.75 2.38
CA GLY A 131 2.67 14.72 3.83
C GLY A 131 1.44 14.01 4.37
N PHE A 132 0.26 14.22 3.79
CA PHE A 132 -0.95 13.50 4.17
C PHE A 132 -0.85 12.00 3.89
N ALA A 133 -0.34 11.59 2.73
CA ALA A 133 -0.16 10.17 2.40
C ALA A 133 0.85 9.47 3.32
N GLU A 134 1.87 10.18 3.79
CA GLU A 134 2.84 9.68 4.76
C GLU A 134 2.21 9.57 6.16
N LEU A 135 1.48 10.61 6.59
CA LEU A 135 0.76 10.59 7.86
C LEU A 135 -0.24 9.44 7.95
N GLU A 136 -1.04 9.23 6.90
CA GLU A 136 -2.02 8.13 6.86
C GLU A 136 -1.34 6.76 7.01
N ARG A 137 -0.22 6.52 6.30
CA ARG A 137 0.56 5.28 6.44
C ARG A 137 1.10 5.09 7.85
N ASN A 138 1.63 6.14 8.46
CA ASN A 138 2.17 6.09 9.82
C ASN A 138 1.06 5.78 10.83
N LEU A 139 -0.10 6.43 10.72
CA LEU A 139 -1.26 6.16 11.58
C LEU A 139 -1.77 4.71 11.44
N ILE A 140 -1.78 4.16 10.22
CA ILE A 140 -2.14 2.75 10.00
C ILE A 140 -1.11 1.82 10.65
N ALA A 141 0.19 2.12 10.51
CA ALA A 141 1.27 1.34 11.13
C ALA A 141 1.16 1.36 12.66
N GLU A 142 1.00 2.54 13.26
CA GLU A 142 0.80 2.70 14.72
C GLU A 142 -0.41 1.92 15.23
N ARG A 143 -1.57 2.04 14.57
CA ARG A 143 -2.78 1.30 14.95
C ARG A 143 -2.56 -0.22 14.85
N THR A 144 -1.85 -0.67 13.82
CA THR A 144 -1.54 -2.09 13.63
C THR A 144 -0.60 -2.58 14.73
N GLU A 145 0.43 -1.81 15.06
CA GLU A 145 1.39 -2.13 16.13
C GLU A 145 0.68 -2.23 17.48
N LEU A 146 -0.16 -1.26 17.83
CA LEU A 146 -0.94 -1.26 19.07
C LEU A 146 -1.89 -2.46 19.13
N ALA A 147 -2.58 -2.77 18.03
CA ALA A 147 -3.48 -3.93 17.96
C ALA A 147 -2.72 -5.26 18.12
N LEU A 148 -1.54 -5.37 17.51
CA LEU A 148 -0.69 -6.57 17.64
C LEU A 148 -0.10 -6.69 19.06
N ALA A 149 0.34 -5.58 19.64
CA ALA A 149 0.82 -5.54 21.02
C ALA A 149 -0.27 -5.98 22.02
N HIS A 150 -1.50 -5.46 21.86
CA HIS A 150 -2.65 -5.88 22.66
C HIS A 150 -2.93 -7.38 22.50
N LYS A 151 -2.98 -7.91 21.29
CA LYS A 151 -3.20 -9.33 21.03
C LYS A 151 -2.10 -10.19 21.66
N LYS A 152 -0.84 -9.75 21.58
CA LYS A 152 0.31 -10.44 22.17
C LYS A 152 0.22 -10.47 23.70
N ALA A 153 -0.14 -9.36 24.34
CA ALA A 153 -0.30 -9.27 25.79
C ALA A 153 -1.42 -10.17 26.34
N HIS A 154 -2.49 -10.36 25.55
CA HIS A 154 -3.65 -11.18 25.95
C HIS A 154 -3.61 -12.61 25.36
N LEU A 155 -2.47 -13.05 24.82
CA LEU A 155 -2.31 -14.37 24.21
C LEU A 155 -3.37 -14.70 23.14
N VAL A 156 -3.81 -13.68 22.40
CA VAL A 156 -4.74 -13.85 21.28
C VAL A 156 -3.97 -14.27 20.02
N ALA A 157 -4.43 -15.31 19.36
CA ALA A 157 -3.80 -15.85 18.17
C ALA A 157 -4.02 -14.90 16.96
N TYR A 158 -2.95 -14.29 16.45
CA TYR A 158 -2.96 -13.40 15.27
C TYR A 158 -1.98 -13.83 14.17
N ALA A 159 -1.20 -14.89 14.45
CA ALA A 159 -0.15 -15.42 13.56
C ALA A 159 -0.20 -16.95 13.61
N PRO A 160 0.64 -17.68 12.85
CA PRO A 160 0.79 -19.12 13.02
C PRO A 160 1.09 -19.46 14.48
N THR A 161 0.45 -20.52 14.98
CA THR A 161 0.58 -20.94 16.39
C THR A 161 2.04 -21.14 16.77
N PRO A 162 2.56 -20.42 17.78
CA PRO A 162 3.95 -20.56 18.19
C PRO A 162 4.17 -21.93 18.88
N TYR A 163 5.41 -22.40 18.86
CA TYR A 163 5.81 -23.61 19.60
C TYR A 163 5.59 -23.38 21.09
N GLY A 164 5.16 -24.36 21.83
CA GLY A 164 4.80 -24.22 23.25
C GLY A 164 3.33 -23.83 23.52
N PHE A 165 2.55 -23.58 22.48
CA PHE A 165 1.14 -23.22 22.60
C PHE A 165 0.28 -23.98 21.59
N ASN A 166 -0.96 -24.26 21.94
CA ASN A 166 -2.01 -24.74 21.06
C ASN A 166 -3.00 -23.60 20.78
N ARG A 167 -3.65 -23.64 19.63
CA ARG A 167 -4.68 -22.67 19.30
C ARG A 167 -6.06 -23.23 19.68
N GLU A 168 -6.77 -22.52 20.53
CA GLU A 168 -8.15 -22.81 20.92
C GLU A 168 -9.03 -21.62 20.52
N GLY A 169 -9.66 -21.72 19.33
CA GLY A 169 -10.35 -20.58 18.71
C GLY A 169 -9.38 -19.43 18.44
N ASP A 170 -9.58 -18.29 19.10
CA ASP A 170 -8.71 -17.12 19.02
C ASP A 170 -7.71 -17.00 20.19
N ALA A 171 -7.70 -17.95 21.12
CA ALA A 171 -6.77 -17.97 22.23
C ALA A 171 -5.57 -18.91 21.99
N LEU A 172 -4.45 -18.61 22.64
CA LEU A 172 -3.29 -19.48 22.74
C LEU A 172 -3.30 -20.20 24.10
N ALA A 173 -3.59 -21.49 24.10
CA ALA A 173 -3.48 -22.35 25.28
C ALA A 173 -2.08 -22.93 25.42
N VAL A 174 -1.57 -23.03 26.64
CA VAL A 174 -0.22 -23.56 26.90
C VAL A 174 -0.16 -25.07 26.55
N ASN A 175 0.90 -25.45 25.81
CA ASN A 175 1.26 -26.85 25.57
C ASN A 175 2.41 -27.26 26.48
N PRO A 176 2.16 -28.02 27.59
CA PRO A 176 3.20 -28.32 28.57
C PRO A 176 4.35 -29.17 28.02
N GLN A 177 4.08 -30.02 27.01
CA GLN A 177 5.11 -30.88 26.42
C GLN A 177 6.07 -30.04 25.56
N GLU A 178 5.55 -29.14 24.76
CA GLU A 178 6.37 -28.27 23.94
C GLU A 178 7.15 -27.24 24.81
N LEU A 179 6.56 -26.73 25.90
CA LEU A 179 7.27 -25.83 26.81
C LEU A 179 8.43 -26.53 27.56
N LYS A 180 8.30 -27.77 27.91
CA LYS A 180 9.43 -28.55 28.45
C LYS A 180 10.61 -28.61 27.49
N ALA A 181 10.34 -28.72 26.18
CA ALA A 181 11.39 -28.69 25.18
C ALA A 181 12.02 -27.30 25.10
N VAL A 182 11.24 -26.22 25.23
CA VAL A 182 11.77 -24.82 25.27
C VAL A 182 12.69 -24.62 26.48
N SER A 183 12.28 -25.10 27.68
CA SER A 183 13.12 -25.03 28.89
C SER A 183 14.44 -25.78 28.70
N GLN A 184 14.39 -26.99 28.13
CA GLN A 184 15.59 -27.77 27.84
C GLN A 184 16.52 -27.05 26.81
N ILE A 185 15.98 -26.41 25.80
CA ILE A 185 16.75 -25.59 24.84
C ILE A 185 17.50 -24.48 25.57
N ARG A 186 16.83 -23.79 26.53
CA ARG A 186 17.45 -22.73 27.33
C ARG A 186 18.56 -23.24 28.23
N GLU A 187 18.35 -24.36 28.90
CA GLU A 187 19.39 -25.00 29.71
C GLU A 187 20.62 -25.36 28.91
N TRP A 188 20.45 -25.99 27.75
CA TRP A 188 21.57 -26.30 26.88
C TRP A 188 22.28 -25.06 26.36
N ARG A 189 21.54 -23.99 26.09
CA ARG A 189 22.14 -22.72 25.67
C ARG A 189 22.93 -22.08 26.80
N ALA A 190 22.41 -22.10 28.02
CA ALA A 190 23.12 -21.64 29.22
C ALA A 190 24.38 -22.46 29.51
N ALA A 191 24.36 -23.76 29.22
CA ALA A 191 25.52 -24.67 29.28
C ALA A 191 26.52 -24.48 28.12
N GLY A 192 26.35 -23.43 27.27
CA GLY A 192 27.30 -23.07 26.22
C GLY A 192 27.14 -23.83 24.90
N TRP A 193 26.06 -24.57 24.69
CA TRP A 193 25.85 -25.28 23.44
C TRP A 193 25.59 -24.34 22.29
N SER A 194 26.15 -24.66 21.12
CA SER A 194 25.84 -23.93 19.87
C SER A 194 24.43 -24.25 19.39
N LEU A 195 23.79 -23.31 18.67
CA LEU A 195 22.45 -23.49 18.12
C LEU A 195 22.35 -24.72 17.23
N GLY A 196 23.41 -25.01 16.46
CA GLY A 196 23.47 -26.19 15.60
C GLY A 196 23.59 -27.51 16.39
N LYS A 197 24.28 -27.51 17.54
CA LYS A 197 24.36 -28.67 18.43
C LYS A 197 22.99 -28.95 19.07
N ILE A 198 22.30 -27.91 19.53
CA ILE A 198 20.95 -28.00 20.10
C ILE A 198 19.96 -28.56 19.07
N ALA A 199 19.93 -28.02 17.86
CA ALA A 199 19.03 -28.47 16.80
C ALA A 199 19.25 -29.96 16.46
N ARG A 200 20.50 -30.40 16.35
CA ARG A 200 20.83 -31.82 16.12
C ARG A 200 20.39 -32.73 17.26
N GLU A 201 20.58 -32.30 18.49
CA GLU A 201 20.18 -33.10 19.68
C GLU A 201 18.67 -33.23 19.76
N LEU A 202 17.89 -32.17 19.50
CA LEU A 202 16.44 -32.22 19.43
C LEU A 202 15.95 -33.19 18.34
N THR A 203 16.57 -33.17 17.17
CA THR A 203 16.25 -34.10 16.08
C THR A 203 16.61 -35.54 16.45
N LYS A 204 17.78 -35.76 17.08
CA LYS A 204 18.20 -37.09 17.56
C LYS A 204 17.25 -37.69 18.61
N ARG A 205 16.70 -36.83 19.48
CA ARG A 205 15.71 -37.22 20.52
C ARG A 205 14.29 -37.29 19.95
N CYS A 206 14.10 -37.15 18.65
CA CYS A 206 12.78 -37.17 17.99
C CYS A 206 11.79 -36.18 18.58
N VAL A 207 12.26 -35.01 19.10
CA VAL A 207 11.38 -33.97 19.61
C VAL A 207 10.59 -33.38 18.44
N PRO A 208 9.24 -33.44 18.44
CA PRO A 208 8.45 -32.97 17.32
C PRO A 208 8.55 -31.45 17.19
N THR A 209 8.60 -30.96 15.96
CA THR A 209 8.41 -29.53 15.68
C THR A 209 6.93 -29.22 15.49
N LYS A 210 6.54 -27.96 15.55
CA LYS A 210 5.13 -27.54 15.38
C LYS A 210 4.48 -27.99 14.07
N LYS A 211 5.29 -28.16 13.01
CA LYS A 211 4.83 -28.54 11.66
C LYS A 211 5.32 -29.94 11.23
N GLY A 212 5.87 -30.74 12.15
CA GLY A 212 6.35 -32.10 11.86
C GLY A 212 7.67 -32.17 11.05
N GLY A 213 8.37 -31.03 10.88
CA GLY A 213 9.65 -30.98 10.16
C GLY A 213 10.87 -31.20 11.05
N CYS A 214 12.08 -30.91 10.52
CA CYS A 214 13.34 -30.98 11.25
C CYS A 214 13.61 -29.70 12.07
N TRP A 215 14.43 -29.84 13.11
CA TRP A 215 14.95 -28.70 13.86
C TRP A 215 16.11 -28.04 13.12
N TYR A 216 16.05 -26.69 13.01
CA TYR A 216 17.10 -25.87 12.40
C TYR A 216 17.66 -24.88 13.42
N PRO A 217 18.94 -24.46 13.30
CA PRO A 217 19.53 -23.47 14.20
C PRO A 217 18.73 -22.16 14.27
N GLY A 218 18.13 -21.73 13.14
CA GLY A 218 17.27 -20.56 13.09
C GLY A 218 15.99 -20.70 13.93
N THR A 219 15.38 -21.89 13.98
CA THR A 219 14.21 -22.18 14.84
C THR A 219 14.59 -22.12 16.31
N VAL A 220 15.75 -22.68 16.68
CA VAL A 220 16.27 -22.61 18.05
C VAL A 220 16.54 -21.17 18.46
N LYS A 221 17.16 -20.36 17.57
CA LYS A 221 17.41 -18.95 17.80
C LYS A 221 16.10 -18.19 18.07
N TYR A 222 15.10 -18.39 17.21
CA TYR A 222 13.78 -17.78 17.36
C TYR A 222 13.14 -18.07 18.74
N LEU A 223 13.21 -19.32 19.22
CA LEU A 223 12.66 -19.69 20.52
C LEU A 223 13.41 -19.04 21.69
N LEU A 224 14.71 -18.82 21.56
CA LEU A 224 15.52 -18.19 22.59
C LEU A 224 15.32 -16.67 22.66
N GLU A 225 15.09 -16.01 21.52
CA GLU A 225 14.98 -14.55 21.41
C GLU A 225 13.52 -14.05 21.56
N ASN A 226 12.53 -14.92 21.46
CA ASN A 226 11.13 -14.51 21.53
C ASN A 226 10.67 -14.30 22.96
N ASN A 227 10.26 -13.08 23.28
CA ASN A 227 9.79 -12.66 24.60
C ASN A 227 8.54 -13.43 25.08
N LEU A 228 7.80 -14.09 24.18
CA LEU A 228 6.65 -14.91 24.55
C LEU A 228 7.00 -16.01 25.56
N TYR A 229 8.24 -16.48 25.57
CA TYR A 229 8.72 -17.53 26.47
C TYR A 229 9.42 -16.98 27.72
N CYS A 230 9.60 -15.66 27.88
CA CYS A 230 10.32 -15.08 29.01
C CYS A 230 9.55 -15.15 30.36
N GLY A 231 8.25 -15.50 30.36
CA GLY A 231 7.43 -15.59 31.57
C GLY A 231 6.76 -16.96 31.79
N VAL A 232 7.09 -17.98 30.99
CA VAL A 232 6.37 -19.27 30.95
C VAL A 232 7.29 -20.44 31.32
N ALA A 233 8.50 -20.15 31.81
CA ALA A 233 9.47 -21.17 32.30
C ALA A 233 9.56 -21.16 33.80
#